data_da514f50f3e7fd9d9ea082129a8c75d7
#
_entry.id   da514f50f3e7fd9d9ea082129a8c75d7
#
_cell.length_a   1.000
_cell.length_b   1.000
_cell.length_c   1.000
_cell.angle_alpha   90.00
_cell.angle_beta   90.00
_cell.angle_gamma   90.00
#
_symmetry.space_group_name_H-M   'P 1'
#
loop_
_entity.id
_entity.type
_entity.pdbx_description
1 polymer ?
#
loop_
_entity_poly.entity_id
_entity_poly.type
_entity_poly.pdbx_seq_one_letter_code
_entity_poly.pdbx_strand_id
1 'polypeptide(L)'
;LTAGKETVWKNPRYVPFDLVRGLCDLVVSEADIADAEARLARFAPFLERAFPETQANHGLIESPLAELEKMQPALEKAYGGKIPGRLLLKKDSHLDIAGSVKARGGIYEVLKHAEDLALAAGKITVTDDYAAFADEDMQKFLGGYTVQVGSTGNLGLSIGIMSAALGFRVIVHMSADAKQWKKDLLRSKGVEVIEYADDYSRAVEEGRKRSEADPTSYFVDDEKSVTLFLGYAVAAKRLDAQLKEKGIAVDEAHPLIVYVPAGVGGAPGGVCYGLKRLYGDNVHCFFVEPTQCPSVLLGMATQKFEQANVRDYGLSGKTEADGLACASPS
;
A
#
# COMPACT_ATOMS: atom_id res chain seq x y z
N LEU A 1 -24.44 -7.28 8.65
CA LEU A 1 -22.98 -7.55 8.79
C LEU A 1 -22.70 -8.73 9.70
N THR A 2 -23.19 -8.74 10.92
CA THR A 2 -22.93 -9.78 11.94
C THR A 2 -23.33 -11.21 11.53
N ALA A 3 -24.20 -11.37 10.53
CA ALA A 3 -24.56 -12.68 9.98
C ALA A 3 -23.49 -13.24 9.01
N GLY A 4 -22.42 -12.53 8.73
CA GLY A 4 -21.35 -12.94 7.81
C GLY A 4 -21.82 -13.14 6.36
N LYS A 5 -22.91 -12.46 5.95
CA LYS A 5 -23.47 -12.56 4.60
C LYS A 5 -22.92 -11.48 3.69
N GLU A 6 -22.81 -11.79 2.42
CA GLU A 6 -22.49 -10.83 1.37
C GLU A 6 -23.46 -9.63 1.42
N THR A 7 -22.93 -8.45 1.38
CA THR A 7 -23.67 -7.20 1.54
C THR A 7 -23.02 -6.08 0.74
N VAL A 8 -23.83 -5.26 0.08
CA VAL A 8 -23.41 -3.97 -0.48
C VAL A 8 -23.92 -2.87 0.44
N TRP A 9 -23.00 -2.08 0.98
CA TRP A 9 -23.32 -0.96 1.85
C TRP A 9 -22.94 0.36 1.15
N LYS A 10 -23.91 1.26 1.07
CA LYS A 10 -23.68 2.64 0.66
C LYS A 10 -23.52 3.50 1.91
N ASN A 11 -22.45 4.27 1.97
CA ASN A 11 -22.25 5.21 3.07
C ASN A 11 -23.38 6.27 3.06
N PRO A 12 -24.26 6.29 4.07
CA PRO A 12 -25.35 7.29 4.13
C PRO A 12 -24.83 8.72 4.36
N ARG A 13 -23.57 8.86 4.73
CA ARG A 13 -22.85 10.13 4.92
C ARG A 13 -21.92 10.47 3.76
N TYR A 14 -22.10 9.81 2.63
CA TYR A 14 -21.32 10.15 1.43
C TYR A 14 -21.60 11.59 1.03
N VAL A 15 -20.54 12.35 0.86
CA VAL A 15 -20.57 13.70 0.31
C VAL A 15 -19.77 13.67 -0.99
N PRO A 16 -20.27 14.25 -2.10
CA PRO A 16 -19.51 14.39 -3.33
C PRO A 16 -18.15 15.02 -3.08
N PHE A 17 -17.12 14.45 -3.69
CA PHE A 17 -15.73 14.86 -3.41
C PHE A 17 -15.48 16.31 -3.83
N ASP A 18 -16.07 16.73 -4.95
CA ASP A 18 -15.91 18.10 -5.44
C ASP A 18 -16.49 19.16 -4.49
N LEU A 19 -17.47 18.81 -3.67
CA LEU A 19 -17.97 19.68 -2.60
C LEU A 19 -16.99 19.73 -1.40
N VAL A 20 -16.34 18.61 -1.07
CA VAL A 20 -15.43 18.51 0.08
C VAL A 20 -14.07 19.10 -0.23
N ARG A 21 -13.62 19.00 -1.48
CA ARG A 21 -12.29 19.40 -1.96
C ARG A 21 -11.91 20.83 -1.60
N GLY A 22 -12.88 21.74 -1.56
CA GLY A 22 -12.67 23.15 -1.22
C GLY A 22 -13.03 23.54 0.22
N LEU A 23 -13.59 22.60 1.01
CA LEU A 23 -14.15 22.90 2.34
C LEU A 23 -13.31 22.35 3.49
N CYS A 24 -12.41 21.42 3.23
CA CYS A 24 -11.61 20.75 4.24
C CYS A 24 -10.12 20.90 3.96
N ASP A 25 -9.36 21.17 5.03
CA ASP A 25 -7.91 20.97 5.02
C ASP A 25 -7.66 19.47 4.98
N LEU A 26 -7.39 18.96 3.79
CA LEU A 26 -7.05 17.56 3.59
C LEU A 26 -5.61 17.33 4.04
N VAL A 27 -5.37 16.27 4.78
CA VAL A 27 -4.05 15.91 5.36
C VAL A 27 -2.95 15.81 4.28
N VAL A 28 -3.33 15.50 3.03
CA VAL A 28 -2.44 15.32 1.89
C VAL A 28 -2.91 16.20 0.74
N SER A 29 -2.01 16.99 0.19
CA SER A 29 -2.26 17.86 -0.97
C SER A 29 -1.89 17.19 -2.29
N GLU A 30 -2.27 17.81 -3.41
CA GLU A 30 -1.80 17.40 -4.75
C GLU A 30 -0.28 17.61 -4.91
N ALA A 31 0.27 18.61 -4.25
CA ALA A 31 1.71 18.88 -4.25
C ALA A 31 2.49 17.74 -3.54
N ASP A 32 1.93 17.18 -2.45
CA ASP A 32 2.55 16.06 -1.75
C ASP A 32 2.55 14.80 -2.62
N ILE A 33 1.47 14.54 -3.36
CA ILE A 33 1.41 13.42 -4.30
C ILE A 33 2.39 13.62 -5.47
N ALA A 34 2.54 14.85 -5.95
CA ALA A 34 3.49 15.18 -7.02
C ALA A 34 4.94 15.02 -6.55
N ASP A 35 5.26 15.45 -5.33
CA ASP A 35 6.58 15.25 -4.72
C ASP A 35 6.88 13.75 -4.52
N ALA A 36 5.89 12.98 -4.08
CA ALA A 36 6.02 11.54 -3.95
C ALA A 36 6.32 10.85 -5.29
N GLU A 37 5.62 11.25 -6.36
CA GLU A 37 5.88 10.76 -7.71
C GLU A 37 7.28 11.14 -8.19
N ALA A 38 7.70 12.40 -7.98
CA ALA A 38 9.02 12.88 -8.35
C ALA A 38 10.13 12.12 -7.60
N ARG A 39 9.92 11.81 -6.31
CA ARG A 39 10.85 11.01 -5.51
C ARG A 39 10.99 9.59 -6.07
N LEU A 40 9.89 8.92 -6.40
CA LEU A 40 9.93 7.60 -7.04
C LEU A 40 10.69 7.65 -8.36
N ALA A 41 10.54 8.72 -9.15
CA ALA A 41 11.30 8.90 -10.39
C ALA A 41 12.80 9.14 -10.13
N ARG A 42 13.17 9.88 -9.08
CA ARG A 42 14.59 10.05 -8.69
C ARG A 42 15.26 8.74 -8.30
N PHE A 43 14.51 7.84 -7.63
CA PHE A 43 15.03 6.52 -7.25
C PHE A 43 15.04 5.49 -8.38
N ALA A 44 14.49 5.76 -9.55
CA ALA A 44 14.46 4.82 -10.66
C ALA A 44 15.86 4.25 -11.02
N PRO A 45 16.94 5.05 -11.12
CA PRO A 45 18.29 4.51 -11.39
C PRO A 45 18.81 3.57 -10.30
N PHE A 46 18.50 3.83 -9.02
CA PHE A 46 18.81 2.91 -7.93
C PHE A 46 18.04 1.59 -8.09
N LEU A 47 16.75 1.67 -8.39
CA LEU A 47 15.89 0.50 -8.54
C LEU A 47 16.35 -0.39 -9.70
N GLU A 48 16.71 0.19 -10.85
CA GLU A 48 17.27 -0.57 -11.99
C GLU A 48 18.55 -1.32 -11.63
N ARG A 49 19.39 -0.69 -10.80
CA ARG A 49 20.69 -1.27 -10.39
C ARG A 49 20.52 -2.35 -9.32
N ALA A 50 19.64 -2.13 -8.33
CA ALA A 50 19.43 -3.03 -7.21
C ALA A 50 18.48 -4.19 -7.54
N PHE A 51 17.56 -3.99 -8.48
CA PHE A 51 16.48 -4.92 -8.84
C PHE A 51 16.38 -5.07 -10.36
N PRO A 52 17.12 -6.02 -10.97
CA PRO A 52 17.14 -6.20 -12.43
C PRO A 52 15.77 -6.40 -13.07
N GLU A 53 14.79 -6.93 -12.33
CA GLU A 53 13.40 -7.10 -12.80
C GLU A 53 12.72 -5.76 -13.13
N THR A 54 13.16 -4.63 -12.55
CA THR A 54 12.60 -3.31 -12.82
C THR A 54 13.15 -2.64 -14.08
N GLN A 55 14.20 -3.20 -14.70
CA GLN A 55 14.85 -2.61 -15.88
C GLN A 55 13.90 -2.48 -17.07
N ALA A 56 12.98 -3.44 -17.26
CA ALA A 56 11.99 -3.39 -18.33
C ALA A 56 11.06 -2.17 -18.22
N ASN A 57 10.88 -1.63 -17.03
CA ASN A 57 10.05 -0.47 -16.73
C ASN A 57 10.90 0.76 -16.32
N HIS A 58 12.19 0.79 -16.67
CA HIS A 58 13.11 1.89 -16.32
C HIS A 58 13.11 2.25 -14.85
N GLY A 59 13.18 1.25 -13.97
CA GLY A 59 13.17 1.43 -12.51
C GLY A 59 11.82 1.83 -11.92
N LEU A 60 10.76 1.90 -12.72
CA LEU A 60 9.42 2.17 -12.20
C LEU A 60 8.76 0.87 -11.73
N ILE A 61 8.41 0.84 -10.45
CA ILE A 61 7.62 -0.26 -9.88
C ILE A 61 6.16 -0.05 -10.30
N GLU A 62 5.76 -0.72 -11.39
CA GLU A 62 4.41 -0.58 -11.93
C GLU A 62 3.86 -1.91 -12.44
N SER A 63 2.56 -2.11 -12.30
CA SER A 63 1.86 -3.30 -12.74
C SER A 63 1.09 -3.08 -14.03
N PRO A 64 0.90 -4.10 -14.88
CA PRO A 64 0.13 -3.96 -16.09
C PRO A 64 -1.37 -3.81 -15.81
N LEU A 65 -2.04 -3.06 -16.69
CA LEU A 65 -3.50 -2.96 -16.76
C LEU A 65 -3.99 -3.88 -17.89
N ALA A 66 -4.61 -5.00 -17.50
CA ALA A 66 -5.09 -6.02 -18.45
C ALA A 66 -6.61 -5.91 -18.65
N GLU A 67 -7.06 -6.12 -19.89
CA GLU A 67 -8.47 -6.25 -20.20
C GLU A 67 -8.94 -7.69 -20.02
N LEU A 68 -10.07 -7.88 -19.36
CA LEU A 68 -10.61 -9.19 -19.00
C LEU A 68 -11.70 -9.65 -20.01
N GLU A 69 -11.34 -9.71 -21.29
CA GLU A 69 -12.26 -10.02 -22.40
C GLU A 69 -13.06 -11.33 -22.22
N LYS A 70 -12.43 -12.36 -21.63
CA LYS A 70 -13.08 -13.65 -21.39
C LYS A 70 -13.89 -13.67 -20.09
N MET A 71 -13.45 -12.93 -19.09
CA MET A 71 -14.12 -12.89 -17.78
C MET A 71 -15.42 -12.08 -17.84
N GLN A 72 -15.43 -10.98 -18.58
CA GLN A 72 -16.61 -10.13 -18.68
C GLN A 72 -17.85 -10.89 -19.13
N PRO A 73 -17.88 -11.59 -20.28
CA PRO A 73 -19.05 -12.36 -20.68
C PRO A 73 -19.37 -13.53 -19.75
N ALA A 74 -18.36 -14.11 -19.07
CA ALA A 74 -18.61 -15.16 -18.10
C ALA A 74 -19.35 -14.62 -16.87
N LEU A 75 -18.99 -13.45 -16.36
CA LEU A 75 -19.70 -12.78 -15.27
C LEU A 75 -21.11 -12.36 -15.68
N GLU A 76 -21.27 -11.76 -16.86
CA GLU A 76 -22.59 -11.38 -17.41
C GLU A 76 -23.54 -12.59 -17.47
N LYS A 77 -23.02 -13.74 -17.90
CA LYS A 77 -23.79 -14.99 -17.93
C LYS A 77 -24.13 -15.51 -16.55
N ALA A 78 -23.16 -15.48 -15.62
CA ALA A 78 -23.31 -16.02 -14.28
C ALA A 78 -24.32 -15.21 -13.44
N TYR A 79 -24.32 -13.89 -13.60
CA TYR A 79 -25.18 -12.99 -12.83
C TYR A 79 -26.41 -12.47 -13.57
N GLY A 80 -26.61 -12.86 -14.82
CA GLY A 80 -27.81 -12.52 -15.63
C GLY A 80 -27.94 -11.03 -15.97
N GLY A 81 -26.81 -10.28 -15.99
CA GLY A 81 -26.77 -8.84 -16.27
C GLY A 81 -25.69 -8.48 -17.27
N LYS A 82 -25.79 -7.27 -17.85
CA LYS A 82 -24.74 -6.70 -18.69
C LYS A 82 -23.82 -5.79 -17.87
N ILE A 83 -22.53 -5.87 -18.12
CA ILE A 83 -21.52 -4.94 -17.56
C ILE A 83 -21.37 -3.80 -18.60
N PRO A 84 -21.88 -2.58 -18.31
CA PRO A 84 -21.69 -1.46 -19.21
C PRO A 84 -20.21 -1.02 -19.19
N GLY A 85 -19.56 -1.00 -20.33
CA GLY A 85 -18.15 -0.63 -20.44
C GLY A 85 -17.20 -1.81 -20.47
N ARG A 86 -15.92 -1.55 -20.13
CA ARG A 86 -14.82 -2.51 -20.21
C ARG A 86 -14.44 -2.99 -18.82
N LEU A 87 -14.23 -4.29 -18.65
CA LEU A 87 -13.74 -4.88 -17.41
C LEU A 87 -12.20 -4.98 -17.47
N LEU A 88 -11.55 -4.28 -16.56
CA LEU A 88 -10.08 -4.20 -16.48
C LEU A 88 -9.57 -4.78 -15.16
N LEU A 89 -8.37 -5.33 -15.17
CA LEU A 89 -7.66 -5.79 -13.99
C LEU A 89 -6.32 -5.07 -13.86
N LYS A 90 -6.17 -4.29 -12.80
CA LYS A 90 -4.87 -3.75 -12.37
C LYS A 90 -4.12 -4.85 -11.61
N LYS A 91 -3.06 -5.39 -12.21
CA LYS A 91 -2.40 -6.62 -11.76
C LYS A 91 -1.36 -6.35 -10.68
N ASP A 92 -1.73 -5.77 -9.54
CA ASP A 92 -0.78 -5.43 -8.46
C ASP A 92 -0.09 -6.64 -7.82
N SER A 93 -0.57 -7.85 -8.07
CA SER A 93 0.17 -9.10 -7.79
C SER A 93 1.44 -9.29 -8.65
N HIS A 94 1.63 -8.46 -9.67
CA HIS A 94 2.80 -8.46 -10.56
C HIS A 94 3.65 -7.19 -10.39
N LEU A 95 3.47 -6.45 -9.30
CA LEU A 95 4.40 -5.38 -8.94
C LEU A 95 5.77 -5.98 -8.63
N ASP A 96 6.79 -5.42 -9.22
CA ASP A 96 8.17 -5.84 -9.00
C ASP A 96 8.56 -5.77 -7.52
N ILE A 97 9.55 -6.51 -7.12
CA ILE A 97 10.18 -6.56 -5.80
C ILE A 97 9.31 -7.28 -4.75
N ALA A 98 8.04 -6.91 -4.56
CA ALA A 98 7.22 -7.42 -3.46
C ALA A 98 5.90 -8.12 -3.88
N GLY A 99 5.56 -8.15 -5.16
CA GLY A 99 4.44 -8.91 -5.71
C GLY A 99 3.07 -8.58 -5.12
N SER A 100 2.86 -7.34 -4.67
CA SER A 100 1.59 -6.90 -4.07
C SER A 100 1.46 -5.38 -4.05
N VAL A 101 0.24 -4.87 -3.83
CA VAL A 101 -0.03 -3.43 -3.67
C VAL A 101 0.83 -2.77 -2.58
N LYS A 102 1.35 -3.54 -1.63
CA LYS A 102 2.23 -3.03 -0.56
C LYS A 102 3.56 -2.49 -1.08
N ALA A 103 4.00 -2.91 -2.27
CA ALA A 103 5.14 -2.29 -2.96
C ALA A 103 4.95 -0.79 -3.22
N ARG A 104 3.73 -0.32 -3.43
CA ARG A 104 3.45 1.09 -3.72
C ARG A 104 3.71 2.00 -2.52
N GLY A 105 3.22 1.62 -1.33
CA GLY A 105 3.37 2.40 -0.10
C GLY A 105 4.65 2.04 0.67
N GLY A 106 4.85 0.75 0.96
CA GLY A 106 5.96 0.30 1.80
C GLY A 106 7.34 0.62 1.23
N ILE A 107 7.52 0.41 -0.08
CA ILE A 107 8.77 0.80 -0.75
C ILE A 107 8.94 2.32 -0.73
N TYR A 108 7.89 3.08 -1.07
CA TYR A 108 7.96 4.54 -1.06
C TYR A 108 8.38 5.10 0.31
N GLU A 109 7.84 4.58 1.40
CA GLU A 109 8.18 5.04 2.74
C GLU A 109 9.65 4.82 3.06
N VAL A 110 10.18 3.65 2.71
CA VAL A 110 11.61 3.36 2.91
C VAL A 110 12.50 4.26 2.06
N LEU A 111 12.14 4.48 0.79
CA LEU A 111 12.87 5.37 -0.11
C LEU A 111 12.89 6.80 0.40
N LYS A 112 11.73 7.29 0.87
CA LYS A 112 11.63 8.63 1.47
C LYS A 112 12.52 8.75 2.70
N HIS A 113 12.47 7.79 3.61
CA HIS A 113 13.31 7.79 4.80
C HIS A 113 14.81 7.78 4.46
N ALA A 114 15.23 6.98 3.48
CA ALA A 114 16.60 6.96 3.01
C ALA A 114 17.06 8.30 2.40
N GLU A 115 16.18 8.92 1.58
CA GLU A 115 16.43 10.25 1.02
C GLU A 115 16.58 11.30 2.12
N ASP A 116 15.64 11.33 3.07
CA ASP A 116 15.66 12.30 4.18
C ASP A 116 16.98 12.22 4.99
N LEU A 117 17.43 11.00 5.31
CA LEU A 117 18.71 10.79 6.02
C LEU A 117 19.90 11.25 5.19
N ALA A 118 19.96 10.89 3.91
CA ALA A 118 21.09 11.21 3.04
C ALA A 118 21.17 12.72 2.75
N LEU A 119 20.04 13.39 2.54
CA LEU A 119 19.95 14.85 2.37
C LEU A 119 20.39 15.57 3.66
N ALA A 120 19.88 15.16 4.82
CA ALA A 120 20.24 15.76 6.10
C ALA A 120 21.73 15.61 6.44
N ALA A 121 22.35 14.52 6.00
CA ALA A 121 23.77 14.28 6.16
C ALA A 121 24.66 14.90 5.06
N GLY A 122 24.05 15.61 4.07
CA GLY A 122 24.77 16.19 2.93
C GLY A 122 25.45 15.15 2.03
N LYS A 123 24.94 13.91 2.01
CA LYS A 123 25.48 12.81 1.20
C LYS A 123 25.01 12.84 -0.24
N ILE A 124 23.85 13.48 -0.48
CA ILE A 124 23.21 13.61 -1.78
C ILE A 124 22.40 14.91 -1.84
N THR A 125 22.11 15.39 -3.03
CA THR A 125 21.13 16.45 -3.30
C THR A 125 20.00 15.92 -4.18
N VAL A 126 18.88 16.62 -4.26
CA VAL A 126 17.73 16.21 -5.08
C VAL A 126 17.99 16.20 -6.59
N THR A 127 19.12 16.75 -7.02
CA THR A 127 19.54 16.81 -8.43
C THR A 127 20.62 15.79 -8.80
N ASP A 128 21.14 15.05 -7.81
CA ASP A 128 22.18 14.04 -8.05
C ASP A 128 21.57 12.75 -8.65
N ASP A 129 22.45 11.89 -9.19
CA ASP A 129 22.05 10.57 -9.65
C ASP A 129 21.84 9.62 -8.45
N TYR A 130 20.59 9.19 -8.26
CA TYR A 130 20.21 8.30 -7.16
C TYR A 130 20.69 6.85 -7.34
N ALA A 131 21.33 6.49 -8.47
CA ALA A 131 22.09 5.24 -8.56
C ALA A 131 23.11 5.11 -7.43
N ALA A 132 23.59 6.24 -6.89
CA ALA A 132 24.50 6.32 -5.74
C ALA A 132 23.97 5.62 -4.46
N PHE A 133 22.66 5.42 -4.32
CA PHE A 133 22.10 4.66 -3.19
C PHE A 133 22.50 3.16 -3.22
N ALA A 134 22.98 2.66 -4.35
CA ALA A 134 23.53 1.31 -4.47
C ALA A 134 25.05 1.24 -4.25
N ASP A 135 25.71 2.36 -3.99
CA ASP A 135 27.16 2.39 -3.74
C ASP A 135 27.48 1.99 -2.30
N GLU A 136 28.64 1.36 -2.12
CA GLU A 136 29.10 0.82 -0.83
C GLU A 136 29.13 1.88 0.28
N ASP A 137 29.58 3.10 -0.02
CA ASP A 137 29.66 4.19 0.95
C ASP A 137 28.26 4.63 1.44
N MET A 138 27.28 4.67 0.55
CA MET A 138 25.90 5.01 0.91
C MET A 138 25.26 3.89 1.72
N GLN A 139 25.45 2.64 1.30
CA GLN A 139 24.95 1.48 2.05
C GLN A 139 25.58 1.39 3.43
N LYS A 140 26.87 1.67 3.57
CA LYS A 140 27.55 1.73 4.86
C LYS A 140 27.02 2.86 5.75
N PHE A 141 26.69 4.02 5.17
CA PHE A 141 26.07 5.13 5.89
C PHE A 141 24.69 4.72 6.42
N LEU A 142 23.82 4.20 5.54
CA LEU A 142 22.47 3.76 5.91
C LEU A 142 22.49 2.56 6.86
N GLY A 143 23.52 1.72 6.82
CA GLY A 143 23.76 0.62 7.77
C GLY A 143 23.97 1.06 9.23
N GLY A 144 24.19 2.36 9.47
CA GLY A 144 24.14 2.97 10.81
C GLY A 144 22.74 3.10 11.38
N TYR A 145 21.70 2.93 10.55
CA TYR A 145 20.31 3.09 10.94
C TYR A 145 19.55 1.77 10.86
N THR A 146 18.44 1.68 11.60
CA THR A 146 17.59 0.49 11.66
C THR A 146 16.18 0.83 11.18
N VAL A 147 15.63 0.03 10.25
CA VAL A 147 14.21 0.10 9.87
C VAL A 147 13.49 -1.10 10.48
N GLN A 148 12.38 -0.83 11.17
CA GLN A 148 11.56 -1.86 11.78
C GLN A 148 10.11 -1.78 11.30
N VAL A 149 9.44 -2.92 11.23
CA VAL A 149 8.01 -3.00 10.91
C VAL A 149 7.38 -4.20 11.60
N GLY A 150 6.15 -4.02 12.08
CA GLY A 150 5.29 -5.10 12.54
C GLY A 150 4.37 -5.56 11.42
N SER A 151 4.67 -6.68 10.77
CA SER A 151 3.81 -7.20 9.70
C SER A 151 4.05 -8.67 9.42
N THR A 152 3.01 -9.47 9.49
CA THR A 152 3.02 -10.90 9.12
C THR A 152 2.88 -11.13 7.62
N GLY A 153 2.64 -10.05 6.86
CA GLY A 153 2.20 -10.11 5.49
C GLY A 153 3.11 -9.42 4.47
N ASN A 154 2.48 -8.92 3.43
CA ASN A 154 3.15 -8.33 2.26
C ASN A 154 3.80 -6.98 2.55
N LEU A 155 3.35 -6.25 3.59
CA LEU A 155 3.99 -5.01 3.98
C LEU A 155 5.39 -5.27 4.53
N GLY A 156 5.54 -6.26 5.43
CA GLY A 156 6.84 -6.70 5.93
C GLY A 156 7.80 -7.11 4.81
N LEU A 157 7.29 -7.79 3.77
CA LEU A 157 8.09 -8.12 2.58
C LEU A 157 8.56 -6.87 1.85
N SER A 158 7.66 -5.93 1.53
CA SER A 158 8.02 -4.74 0.75
C SER A 158 9.03 -3.85 1.48
N ILE A 159 8.81 -3.62 2.77
CA ILE A 159 9.70 -2.82 3.61
C ILE A 159 11.03 -3.55 3.84
N GLY A 160 10.97 -4.83 4.20
CA GLY A 160 12.16 -5.61 4.52
C GLY A 160 13.13 -5.74 3.34
N ILE A 161 12.61 -6.08 2.15
CA ILE A 161 13.43 -6.25 0.94
C ILE A 161 14.05 -4.91 0.52
N MET A 162 13.26 -3.83 0.50
CA MET A 162 13.76 -2.52 0.09
C MET A 162 14.79 -1.96 1.07
N SER A 163 14.53 -2.05 2.37
CA SER A 163 15.44 -1.57 3.41
C SER A 163 16.78 -2.32 3.37
N ALA A 164 16.74 -3.65 3.17
CA ALA A 164 17.97 -4.45 3.04
C ALA A 164 18.77 -4.07 1.79
N ALA A 165 18.12 -3.81 0.66
CA ALA A 165 18.77 -3.39 -0.58
C ALA A 165 19.48 -2.03 -0.46
N LEU A 166 18.94 -1.13 0.38
CA LEU A 166 19.54 0.17 0.70
C LEU A 166 20.67 0.07 1.74
N GLY A 167 20.86 -1.09 2.38
CA GLY A 167 21.89 -1.32 3.37
C GLY A 167 21.52 -1.04 4.81
N PHE A 168 20.26 -0.72 5.11
CA PHE A 168 19.77 -0.60 6.49
C PHE A 168 19.92 -1.90 7.29
N ARG A 169 20.05 -1.79 8.60
CA ARG A 169 19.70 -2.89 9.51
C ARG A 169 18.17 -3.02 9.53
N VAL A 170 17.66 -4.24 9.37
CA VAL A 170 16.22 -4.44 9.18
C VAL A 170 15.69 -5.46 10.16
N ILE A 171 14.60 -5.11 10.85
CA ILE A 171 13.88 -6.01 11.76
C ILE A 171 12.41 -6.07 11.34
N VAL A 172 11.92 -7.27 11.06
CA VAL A 172 10.50 -7.52 10.78
C VAL A 172 9.92 -8.37 11.90
N HIS A 173 8.96 -7.79 12.61
CA HIS A 173 8.21 -8.47 13.68
C HIS A 173 7.04 -9.23 13.06
N MET A 174 7.01 -10.55 13.22
CA MET A 174 6.00 -11.43 12.61
C MET A 174 5.35 -12.33 13.66
N SER A 175 4.09 -12.68 13.46
CA SER A 175 3.45 -13.74 14.20
C SER A 175 4.06 -15.10 13.82
N ALA A 176 4.14 -16.05 14.76
CA ALA A 176 4.73 -17.37 14.53
C ALA A 176 3.96 -18.18 13.46
N ASP A 177 2.66 -17.92 13.28
CA ASP A 177 1.80 -18.56 12.26
C ASP A 177 1.92 -17.93 10.87
N ALA A 178 2.72 -16.86 10.70
CA ALA A 178 3.01 -16.28 9.39
C ALA A 178 3.62 -17.35 8.45
N LYS A 179 3.29 -17.24 7.16
CA LYS A 179 3.71 -18.22 6.14
C LYS A 179 5.24 -18.33 6.09
N GLN A 180 5.75 -19.58 6.23
CA GLN A 180 7.19 -19.83 6.33
C GLN A 180 7.99 -19.26 5.17
N TRP A 181 7.48 -19.37 3.93
CA TRP A 181 8.19 -18.84 2.76
C TRP A 181 8.46 -17.33 2.84
N LYS A 182 7.60 -16.54 3.51
CA LYS A 182 7.80 -15.09 3.70
C LYS A 182 8.97 -14.84 4.65
N LYS A 183 9.04 -15.60 5.75
CA LYS A 183 10.14 -15.54 6.72
C LYS A 183 11.47 -15.90 6.07
N ASP A 184 11.48 -16.98 5.29
CA ASP A 184 12.68 -17.48 4.60
C ASP A 184 13.17 -16.49 3.55
N LEU A 185 12.25 -15.88 2.79
CA LEU A 185 12.59 -14.84 1.81
C LEU A 185 13.23 -13.62 2.49
N LEU A 186 12.66 -13.13 3.58
CA LEU A 186 13.23 -12.01 4.33
C LEU A 186 14.62 -12.35 4.88
N ARG A 187 14.78 -13.50 5.51
CA ARG A 187 16.08 -13.97 6.03
C ARG A 187 17.13 -14.12 4.93
N SER A 188 16.75 -14.58 3.74
CA SER A 188 17.64 -14.69 2.59
C SER A 188 18.16 -13.34 2.09
N LYS A 189 17.47 -12.25 2.43
CA LYS A 189 17.87 -10.86 2.14
C LYS A 189 18.64 -10.20 3.30
N GLY A 190 18.99 -10.96 4.34
CA GLY A 190 19.72 -10.42 5.51
C GLY A 190 18.82 -9.70 6.52
N VAL A 191 17.49 -9.85 6.42
CA VAL A 191 16.54 -9.26 7.36
C VAL A 191 16.43 -10.11 8.62
N GLU A 192 16.47 -9.46 9.78
CA GLU A 192 16.17 -10.10 11.06
C GLU A 192 14.65 -10.28 11.18
N VAL A 193 14.20 -11.53 11.31
CA VAL A 193 12.78 -11.85 11.52
C VAL A 193 12.58 -12.33 12.94
N ILE A 194 11.87 -11.52 13.75
CA ILE A 194 11.49 -11.85 15.11
C ILE A 194 10.08 -12.45 15.11
N GLU A 195 9.97 -13.68 15.62
CA GLU A 195 8.70 -14.42 15.64
C GLU A 195 8.09 -14.39 17.04
N TYR A 196 6.78 -14.16 17.11
CA TYR A 196 6.01 -14.12 18.35
C TYR A 196 4.97 -15.21 18.35
N ALA A 197 5.04 -16.11 19.35
CA ALA A 197 4.09 -17.21 19.50
C ALA A 197 2.75 -16.75 20.09
N ASP A 198 2.80 -15.76 21.02
CA ASP A 198 1.66 -15.22 21.75
C ASP A 198 1.62 -13.70 21.57
N ASP A 199 0.47 -13.09 21.75
CA ASP A 199 0.21 -11.64 21.75
C ASP A 199 1.12 -10.81 20.83
N TYR A 200 1.02 -11.12 19.52
CA TYR A 200 1.77 -10.43 18.47
C TYR A 200 1.57 -8.89 18.52
N SER A 201 0.34 -8.44 18.78
CA SER A 201 0.03 -7.01 18.81
C SER A 201 0.79 -6.28 19.91
N ARG A 202 0.90 -6.89 21.10
CA ARG A 202 1.68 -6.35 22.20
C ARG A 202 3.17 -6.32 21.91
N ALA A 203 3.67 -7.36 21.29
CA ALA A 203 5.07 -7.45 20.90
C ALA A 203 5.46 -6.38 19.86
N VAL A 204 4.58 -6.12 18.89
CA VAL A 204 4.73 -5.04 17.91
C VAL A 204 4.73 -3.67 18.59
N GLU A 205 3.83 -3.45 19.55
CA GLU A 205 3.78 -2.22 20.33
C GLU A 205 5.07 -2.00 21.15
N GLU A 206 5.62 -3.05 21.76
CA GLU A 206 6.91 -2.97 22.46
C GLU A 206 8.08 -2.69 21.48
N GLY A 207 8.08 -3.30 20.31
CA GLY A 207 9.06 -3.03 19.24
C GLY A 207 9.01 -1.57 18.79
N ARG A 208 7.80 -1.02 18.62
CA ARG A 208 7.58 0.39 18.30
C ARG A 208 8.15 1.30 19.38
N LYS A 209 7.82 1.08 20.65
CA LYS A 209 8.32 1.89 21.79
C LYS A 209 9.85 1.87 21.90
N ARG A 210 10.48 0.70 21.64
CA ARG A 210 11.93 0.60 21.62
C ARG A 210 12.54 1.37 20.47
N SER A 211 11.93 1.30 19.30
CA SER A 211 12.36 2.04 18.11
C SER A 211 12.25 3.55 18.33
N GLU A 212 11.17 4.02 18.91
CA GLU A 212 10.97 5.45 19.24
C GLU A 212 11.99 5.98 20.26
N ALA A 213 12.54 5.13 21.11
CA ALA A 213 13.58 5.49 22.07
C ALA A 213 15.00 5.52 21.47
N ASP A 214 15.19 5.01 20.25
CA ASP A 214 16.47 4.98 19.56
C ASP A 214 16.46 5.93 18.34
N PRO A 215 17.20 7.04 18.37
CA PRO A 215 17.24 8.01 17.28
C PRO A 215 17.79 7.46 15.96
N THR A 216 18.42 6.29 15.98
CA THR A 216 18.89 5.60 14.77
C THR A 216 17.91 4.56 14.25
N SER A 217 16.73 4.44 14.89
CA SER A 217 15.71 3.47 14.53
C SER A 217 14.45 4.15 14.02
N TYR A 218 13.90 3.61 12.93
CA TYR A 218 12.66 4.06 12.32
C TYR A 218 11.66 2.91 12.28
N PHE A 219 10.50 3.10 12.91
CA PHE A 219 9.43 2.12 12.89
C PHE A 219 8.36 2.51 11.87
N VAL A 220 8.15 1.67 10.86
CA VAL A 220 7.09 1.88 9.86
C VAL A 220 5.75 1.44 10.45
N ASP A 221 4.84 2.39 10.54
CA ASP A 221 3.50 2.18 11.13
C ASP A 221 2.43 2.06 10.05
N ASP A 222 1.94 0.84 9.78
CA ASP A 222 0.90 0.57 8.75
C ASP A 222 -0.42 1.30 9.03
N GLU A 223 -0.66 1.63 10.30
CA GLU A 223 -1.94 2.22 10.73
C GLU A 223 -1.95 3.75 10.63
N LYS A 224 -0.80 4.42 10.77
CA LYS A 224 -0.74 5.89 10.95
C LYS A 224 0.14 6.62 9.95
N SER A 225 0.87 5.89 9.10
CA SER A 225 1.84 6.52 8.21
C SER A 225 1.18 7.26 7.04
N VAL A 226 1.29 8.59 7.08
CA VAL A 226 0.94 9.46 5.94
C VAL A 226 1.87 9.20 4.75
N THR A 227 3.11 8.79 5.00
CA THR A 227 4.08 8.48 3.95
C THR A 227 3.68 7.23 3.17
N LEU A 228 3.25 6.15 3.85
CA LEU A 228 2.66 4.98 3.19
C LEU A 228 1.47 5.39 2.32
N PHE A 229 0.57 6.18 2.88
CA PHE A 229 -0.63 6.67 2.20
C PHE A 229 -0.29 7.44 0.92
N LEU A 230 0.72 8.32 0.95
CA LEU A 230 1.22 9.04 -0.23
C LEU A 230 1.72 8.09 -1.33
N GLY A 231 2.51 7.09 -0.97
CA GLY A 231 2.98 6.07 -1.91
C GLY A 231 1.84 5.36 -2.63
N TYR A 232 0.76 5.03 -1.91
CA TYR A 232 -0.45 4.46 -2.51
C TYR A 232 -1.20 5.46 -3.38
N ALA A 233 -1.25 6.74 -3.02
CA ALA A 233 -1.97 7.77 -3.78
C ALA A 233 -1.35 8.01 -5.17
N VAL A 234 -0.03 7.82 -5.32
CA VAL A 234 0.65 7.92 -6.64
C VAL A 234 0.09 6.92 -7.65
N ALA A 235 -0.48 5.78 -7.22
CA ALA A 235 -1.10 4.80 -8.09
C ALA A 235 -2.15 5.38 -9.04
N ALA A 236 -2.84 6.43 -8.64
CA ALA A 236 -3.85 7.11 -9.45
C ALA A 236 -3.26 7.70 -10.74
N LYS A 237 -2.11 8.38 -10.64
CA LYS A 237 -1.43 8.98 -11.80
C LYS A 237 -0.91 7.90 -12.75
N ARG A 238 -0.43 6.77 -12.20
CA ARG A 238 0.03 5.63 -12.98
C ARG A 238 -1.11 4.96 -13.72
N LEU A 239 -2.26 4.78 -13.06
CA LEU A 239 -3.45 4.24 -13.69
C LEU A 239 -3.98 5.18 -14.78
N ASP A 240 -4.01 6.49 -14.55
CA ASP A 240 -4.43 7.48 -15.53
C ASP A 240 -3.59 7.41 -16.81
N ALA A 241 -2.27 7.32 -16.69
CA ALA A 241 -1.39 7.14 -17.83
C ALA A 241 -1.73 5.88 -18.65
N GLN A 242 -1.95 4.75 -17.97
CA GLN A 242 -2.33 3.49 -18.61
C GLN A 242 -3.73 3.52 -19.25
N LEU A 243 -4.69 4.23 -18.65
CA LEU A 243 -6.01 4.42 -19.24
C LEU A 243 -5.93 5.27 -20.51
N LYS A 244 -5.16 6.38 -20.47
CA LYS A 244 -4.92 7.23 -21.64
C LYS A 244 -4.23 6.48 -22.78
N GLU A 245 -3.23 5.67 -22.47
CA GLU A 245 -2.54 4.82 -23.45
C GLU A 245 -3.50 3.83 -24.14
N LYS A 246 -4.51 3.35 -23.42
CA LYS A 246 -5.59 2.48 -23.93
C LYS A 246 -6.75 3.25 -24.58
N GLY A 247 -6.67 4.58 -24.69
CA GLY A 247 -7.74 5.42 -25.23
C GLY A 247 -9.01 5.41 -24.39
N ILE A 248 -8.90 5.20 -23.08
CA ILE A 248 -10.03 5.17 -22.14
C ILE A 248 -10.13 6.53 -21.48
N ALA A 249 -11.22 7.25 -21.75
CA ALA A 249 -11.57 8.48 -21.06
C ALA A 249 -12.27 8.18 -19.73
N VAL A 250 -12.07 9.06 -18.74
CA VAL A 250 -12.79 9.07 -17.47
C VAL A 250 -13.44 10.44 -17.31
N ASP A 251 -14.75 10.49 -17.45
CA ASP A 251 -15.58 11.69 -17.38
C ASP A 251 -16.99 11.34 -16.86
N GLU A 252 -17.89 12.32 -16.83
CA GLU A 252 -19.27 12.12 -16.36
C GLU A 252 -20.04 11.08 -17.18
N ALA A 253 -19.81 11.00 -18.50
CA ALA A 253 -20.45 10.01 -19.37
C ALA A 253 -19.80 8.62 -19.28
N HIS A 254 -18.54 8.58 -18.86
CA HIS A 254 -17.73 7.36 -18.75
C HIS A 254 -17.07 7.29 -17.37
N PRO A 255 -17.84 7.09 -16.30
CA PRO A 255 -17.30 7.05 -14.95
C PRO A 255 -16.41 5.81 -14.74
N LEU A 256 -15.34 5.98 -13.97
CA LEU A 256 -14.47 4.90 -13.55
C LEU A 256 -15.00 4.24 -12.28
N ILE A 257 -15.30 2.94 -12.35
CA ILE A 257 -15.70 2.15 -11.19
C ILE A 257 -14.49 1.31 -10.76
N VAL A 258 -14.07 1.45 -9.51
CA VAL A 258 -12.88 0.77 -8.98
C VAL A 258 -13.25 -0.07 -7.77
N TYR A 259 -12.98 -1.36 -7.83
CA TYR A 259 -13.07 -2.29 -6.70
C TYR A 259 -11.69 -2.47 -6.09
N VAL A 260 -11.53 -2.05 -4.83
CA VAL A 260 -10.23 -2.05 -4.13
C VAL A 260 -10.32 -2.99 -2.94
N PRO A 261 -9.49 -4.07 -2.88
CA PRO A 261 -9.42 -4.91 -1.70
C PRO A 261 -9.01 -4.12 -0.46
N ALA A 262 -9.76 -4.26 0.63
CA ALA A 262 -9.52 -3.55 1.87
C ALA A 262 -9.26 -4.52 3.03
N GLY A 263 -8.19 -4.28 3.75
CA GLY A 263 -7.85 -4.93 5.02
C GLY A 263 -7.78 -3.87 6.11
N VAL A 264 -6.60 -3.32 6.36
CA VAL A 264 -6.39 -2.27 7.39
C VAL A 264 -7.04 -0.93 6.99
N GLY A 265 -6.83 -0.46 5.77
CA GLY A 265 -7.39 0.81 5.29
C GLY A 265 -6.41 1.68 4.51
N GLY A 266 -5.13 1.70 4.86
CA GLY A 266 -4.13 2.59 4.27
C GLY A 266 -3.99 2.46 2.75
N ALA A 267 -3.82 1.25 2.24
CA ALA A 267 -3.67 1.02 0.79
C ALA A 267 -4.95 1.38 0.01
N PRO A 268 -6.14 0.86 0.34
CA PRO A 268 -7.35 1.24 -0.39
C PRO A 268 -7.69 2.72 -0.22
N GLY A 269 -7.44 3.30 0.96
CA GLY A 269 -7.65 4.73 1.22
C GLY A 269 -6.75 5.60 0.36
N GLY A 270 -5.43 5.33 0.31
CA GLY A 270 -4.48 6.09 -0.50
C GLY A 270 -4.78 6.01 -2.00
N VAL A 271 -5.04 4.80 -2.52
CA VAL A 271 -5.44 4.62 -3.94
C VAL A 271 -6.73 5.38 -4.24
N CYS A 272 -7.77 5.22 -3.41
CA CYS A 272 -9.05 5.91 -3.58
C CYS A 272 -8.87 7.43 -3.52
N TYR A 273 -8.10 7.93 -2.56
CA TYR A 273 -7.81 9.35 -2.41
C TYR A 273 -7.13 9.92 -3.65
N GLY A 274 -6.06 9.28 -4.13
CA GLY A 274 -5.37 9.72 -5.35
C GLY A 274 -6.30 9.76 -6.56
N LEU A 275 -7.16 8.75 -6.73
CA LEU A 275 -8.15 8.70 -7.81
C LEU A 275 -9.20 9.81 -7.67
N LYS A 276 -9.70 10.08 -6.47
CA LYS A 276 -10.62 11.17 -6.20
C LYS A 276 -10.00 12.54 -6.44
N ARG A 277 -8.72 12.73 -6.09
CA ARG A 277 -7.99 13.98 -6.39
C ARG A 277 -7.89 14.22 -7.89
N LEU A 278 -7.72 13.15 -8.68
CA LEU A 278 -7.51 13.22 -10.12
C LEU A 278 -8.83 13.37 -10.90
N TYR A 279 -9.85 12.56 -10.55
CA TYR A 279 -11.07 12.42 -11.33
C TYR A 279 -12.32 13.01 -10.65
N GLY A 280 -12.20 13.50 -9.43
CA GLY A 280 -13.33 14.05 -8.69
C GLY A 280 -14.46 13.03 -8.51
N ASP A 281 -15.66 13.45 -8.84
CA ASP A 281 -16.85 12.59 -8.75
C ASP A 281 -17.06 11.66 -9.96
N ASN A 282 -16.17 11.74 -10.97
CA ASN A 282 -16.17 10.81 -12.10
C ASN A 282 -15.53 9.44 -11.77
N VAL A 283 -15.03 9.23 -10.55
CA VAL A 283 -14.57 7.92 -10.07
C VAL A 283 -15.35 7.48 -8.84
N HIS A 284 -15.74 6.20 -8.83
CA HIS A 284 -16.41 5.57 -7.70
C HIS A 284 -15.60 4.37 -7.21
N CYS A 285 -15.13 4.44 -5.96
CA CYS A 285 -14.36 3.38 -5.33
C CYS A 285 -15.24 2.55 -4.40
N PHE A 286 -15.20 1.23 -4.57
CA PHE A 286 -15.84 0.27 -3.70
C PHE A 286 -14.78 -0.54 -2.97
N PHE A 287 -14.77 -0.48 -1.65
CA PHE A 287 -13.90 -1.32 -0.84
C PHE A 287 -14.50 -2.73 -0.77
N VAL A 288 -13.69 -3.72 -1.08
CA VAL A 288 -14.08 -5.13 -1.08
C VAL A 288 -13.41 -5.81 0.09
N GLU A 289 -14.21 -6.37 0.99
CA GLU A 289 -13.76 -6.97 2.23
C GLU A 289 -14.32 -8.39 2.39
N PRO A 290 -13.58 -9.29 3.06
CA PRO A 290 -14.12 -10.61 3.39
C PRO A 290 -15.30 -10.50 4.35
N THR A 291 -16.30 -11.35 4.18
CA THR A 291 -17.52 -11.33 5.02
C THR A 291 -17.26 -11.59 6.51
N GLN A 292 -16.13 -12.22 6.84
CA GLN A 292 -15.71 -12.49 8.22
C GLN A 292 -14.67 -11.48 8.77
N CYS A 293 -14.20 -10.57 7.92
CA CYS A 293 -13.24 -9.51 8.27
C CYS A 293 -13.62 -8.17 7.63
N PRO A 294 -14.86 -7.68 7.70
CA PRO A 294 -15.25 -6.40 7.11
C PRO A 294 -14.89 -5.23 8.05
N SER A 295 -13.61 -5.06 8.36
CA SER A 295 -13.14 -4.14 9.40
C SER A 295 -13.42 -2.67 9.06
N VAL A 296 -13.10 -2.25 7.84
CA VAL A 296 -13.33 -0.87 7.38
C VAL A 296 -14.81 -0.56 7.31
N LEU A 297 -15.62 -1.49 6.76
CA LEU A 297 -17.07 -1.35 6.72
C LEU A 297 -17.67 -1.22 8.11
N LEU A 298 -17.24 -2.04 9.08
CA LEU A 298 -17.69 -1.96 10.47
C LEU A 298 -17.29 -0.62 11.11
N GLY A 299 -16.06 -0.20 10.95
CA GLY A 299 -15.57 1.08 11.46
C GLY A 299 -16.42 2.24 10.97
N MET A 300 -16.67 2.29 9.67
CA MET A 300 -17.49 3.34 9.04
C MET A 300 -18.98 3.24 9.40
N ALA A 301 -19.57 2.05 9.37
CA ALA A 301 -20.99 1.86 9.66
C ALA A 301 -21.35 2.15 11.12
N THR A 302 -20.46 1.80 12.04
CA THR A 302 -20.65 2.03 13.48
C THR A 302 -20.14 3.39 13.97
N GLN A 303 -19.37 4.09 13.14
CA GLN A 303 -18.66 5.34 13.47
C GLN A 303 -17.63 5.17 14.61
N LYS A 304 -17.20 3.96 14.86
CA LYS A 304 -16.13 3.66 15.82
C LYS A 304 -14.74 3.70 15.19
N PHE A 305 -14.68 3.75 13.85
CA PHE A 305 -13.46 3.80 13.07
C PHE A 305 -12.42 2.76 13.56
N GLU A 306 -11.21 3.17 13.89
CA GLU A 306 -10.13 2.32 14.41
C GLU A 306 -10.46 1.56 15.69
N GLN A 307 -11.50 1.98 16.44
CA GLN A 307 -11.96 1.30 17.65
C GLN A 307 -12.89 0.10 17.35
N ALA A 308 -13.29 -0.09 16.10
CA ALA A 308 -14.12 -1.24 15.72
C ALA A 308 -13.26 -2.50 15.58
N ASN A 309 -13.67 -3.60 16.22
CA ASN A 309 -13.04 -4.89 16.04
C ASN A 309 -14.10 -5.92 15.59
N VAL A 310 -13.82 -6.66 14.53
CA VAL A 310 -14.79 -7.62 13.96
C VAL A 310 -15.22 -8.69 14.96
N ARG A 311 -14.37 -9.06 15.90
CA ARG A 311 -14.63 -10.06 16.93
C ARG A 311 -15.68 -9.59 17.93
N ASP A 312 -15.75 -8.29 18.21
CA ASP A 312 -16.77 -7.70 19.10
C ASP A 312 -18.18 -7.84 18.53
N TYR A 313 -18.28 -8.10 17.22
CA TYR A 313 -19.53 -8.30 16.47
C TYR A 313 -19.80 -9.77 16.14
N GLY A 314 -19.04 -10.71 16.74
CA GLY A 314 -19.22 -12.14 16.55
C GLY A 314 -18.70 -12.71 15.25
N LEU A 315 -17.87 -11.95 14.51
CA LEU A 315 -17.21 -12.42 13.29
C LEU A 315 -15.88 -13.10 13.62
N SER A 316 -15.51 -14.12 12.82
CA SER A 316 -14.33 -14.95 13.14
C SER A 316 -12.99 -14.28 12.90
N GLY A 317 -12.93 -13.26 12.03
CA GLY A 317 -11.69 -12.66 11.60
C GLY A 317 -10.87 -13.55 10.65
N LYS A 318 -11.42 -14.65 10.15
CA LYS A 318 -10.73 -15.62 9.28
C LYS A 318 -11.20 -15.52 7.84
N THR A 319 -10.26 -15.61 6.90
CA THR A 319 -10.53 -15.59 5.46
C THR A 319 -9.40 -16.29 4.69
N GLU A 320 -9.71 -16.85 3.52
CA GLU A 320 -8.72 -17.36 2.56
C GLU A 320 -7.83 -16.24 2.00
N ALA A 321 -8.36 -15.00 1.96
CA ALA A 321 -7.61 -13.81 1.58
C ALA A 321 -6.77 -13.30 2.76
N ASP A 322 -5.70 -14.02 3.11
CA ASP A 322 -4.87 -13.77 4.31
C ASP A 322 -4.36 -12.32 4.42
N GLY A 323 -4.08 -11.67 3.30
CA GLY A 323 -3.70 -10.24 3.26
C GLY A 323 -4.81 -9.26 3.66
N LEU A 324 -6.06 -9.73 3.80
CA LEU A 324 -7.23 -8.94 4.20
C LEU A 324 -7.77 -9.38 5.58
N ALA A 325 -7.09 -10.28 6.28
CA ALA A 325 -7.49 -10.80 7.60
C ALA A 325 -7.18 -9.79 8.72
N CYS A 326 -7.79 -8.61 8.66
CA CYS A 326 -7.59 -7.51 9.61
C CYS A 326 -8.80 -7.38 10.54
N ALA A 327 -8.58 -7.47 11.84
CA ALA A 327 -9.67 -7.42 12.82
C ALA A 327 -10.18 -5.99 13.05
N SER A 328 -9.33 -4.98 12.92
CA SER A 328 -9.66 -3.57 13.08
C SER A 328 -9.15 -2.76 11.89
N PRO A 329 -9.85 -1.69 11.47
CA PRO A 329 -9.35 -0.76 10.48
C PRO A 329 -8.38 0.24 11.10
N SER A 330 -7.68 1.01 10.27
CA SER A 330 -6.87 2.16 10.67
C SER A 330 -7.37 3.46 10.07
#